data_2067d6d9e40b2d2cbaf9a93fcc32139e
#
_entry.id   2067d6d9e40b2d2cbaf9a93fcc32139e
#
_cell.length_a   1.000
_cell.length_b   1.000
_cell.length_c   1.000
_cell.angle_alpha   90.00
_cell.angle_beta   90.00
_cell.angle_gamma   90.00
#
_symmetry.space_group_name_H-M   'P 1'
#
loop_
_entity.id
_entity.type
_entity.pdbx_description
1 polymer ?
#
loop_
_entity_poly.entity_id
_entity_poly.type
_entity_poly.pdbx_seq_one_letter_code
_entity_poly.pdbx_strand_id
1 'polypeptide(L)'
;MVLEHISAEQPVDMAAAQEFMRATLAKIDRTELNALEAEMQQKGKWLRELVAPEALPLLTEEELLKLLRSVFATRRRATEILAAVGAEKLKDGIHELFYAELPVAQRFRDFVDAMTGFFDDVGVLRPRKSSDSRAKRSAEEAALRENVFCDLASELLHFTNPEEYWLWTRWMWDPKTGTGALPLVTMEGVELHGKTVGETYLKLGAAMAFVRATGNAAGFSDYGAGPYGIDVFMACVYAVYLYTTLRLRMTQEFTQLVPQFPELIRRLLGVWRMEMRGGQYAATA
;
A
#
# COMPACT_ATOMS: atom_id res chain seq x y z
N MET A 1 13.29 -13.19 -15.09
CA MET A 1 12.76 -14.41 -15.69
C MET A 1 11.50 -14.87 -14.95
N VAL A 2 10.49 -13.99 -14.81
CA VAL A 2 9.17 -14.25 -14.15
C VAL A 2 8.01 -13.93 -15.11
N LEU A 3 8.31 -13.46 -16.33
CA LEU A 3 7.29 -13.03 -17.32
C LEU A 3 6.71 -14.19 -18.17
N GLU A 4 7.15 -15.42 -17.98
CA GLU A 4 6.77 -16.55 -18.86
C GLU A 4 5.40 -17.19 -18.56
N HIS A 5 4.66 -16.70 -17.55
CA HIS A 5 3.37 -17.31 -17.16
C HIS A 5 2.18 -16.36 -17.20
N ILE A 6 2.32 -15.17 -17.76
CA ILE A 6 1.17 -14.32 -18.05
C ILE A 6 0.81 -14.59 -19.52
N SER A 7 -0.38 -15.18 -19.71
CA SER A 7 -0.98 -15.42 -21.04
C SER A 7 -0.79 -14.19 -21.94
N ALA A 8 -0.52 -14.41 -23.23
CA ALA A 8 -0.21 -13.37 -24.23
C ALA A 8 -1.37 -12.41 -24.53
N GLU A 9 -2.49 -12.49 -23.82
CA GLU A 9 -3.57 -11.52 -23.87
C GLU A 9 -3.26 -10.33 -22.98
N GLN A 10 -3.51 -9.12 -23.47
CA GLN A 10 -3.26 -7.89 -22.71
C GLN A 10 -3.99 -7.95 -21.37
N PRO A 11 -3.30 -7.94 -20.23
CA PRO A 11 -3.95 -8.09 -18.93
C PRO A 11 -4.71 -6.82 -18.48
N VAL A 12 -4.66 -5.72 -19.26
CA VAL A 12 -5.23 -4.42 -18.94
C VAL A 12 -6.48 -4.15 -19.75
N ASP A 13 -7.57 -3.80 -19.08
CA ASP A 13 -8.79 -3.27 -19.69
C ASP A 13 -8.60 -1.77 -20.03
N MET A 14 -8.22 -1.51 -21.27
CA MET A 14 -7.97 -0.15 -21.75
C MET A 14 -9.21 0.75 -21.71
N ALA A 15 -10.38 0.20 -21.98
CA ALA A 15 -11.62 0.99 -21.97
C ALA A 15 -11.96 1.44 -20.57
N ALA A 16 -11.90 0.54 -19.59
CA ALA A 16 -12.08 0.85 -18.19
C ALA A 16 -11.02 1.85 -17.68
N ALA A 17 -9.75 1.64 -18.00
CA ALA A 17 -8.68 2.55 -17.60
C ALA A 17 -8.89 3.98 -18.12
N GLN A 18 -9.31 4.15 -19.38
CA GLN A 18 -9.62 5.44 -19.98
C GLN A 18 -10.87 6.10 -19.37
N GLU A 19 -11.87 5.31 -18.99
CA GLU A 19 -13.06 5.82 -18.32
C GLU A 19 -12.72 6.37 -16.93
N PHE A 20 -11.96 5.61 -16.13
CA PHE A 20 -11.47 6.06 -14.83
C PHE A 20 -10.60 7.31 -14.96
N MET A 21 -9.75 7.37 -15.98
CA MET A 21 -8.97 8.57 -16.30
C MET A 21 -9.85 9.79 -16.48
N ARG A 22 -10.82 9.73 -17.38
CA ARG A 22 -11.73 10.85 -17.65
C ARG A 22 -12.50 11.26 -16.39
N ALA A 23 -12.99 10.29 -15.63
CA ALA A 23 -13.71 10.54 -14.37
C ALA A 23 -12.82 11.21 -13.31
N THR A 24 -11.53 10.89 -13.29
CA THR A 24 -10.54 11.51 -12.40
C THR A 24 -10.28 12.95 -12.78
N LEU A 25 -9.95 13.23 -14.05
CA LEU A 25 -9.64 14.58 -14.53
C LEU A 25 -10.81 15.56 -14.42
N ALA A 26 -12.04 15.04 -14.30
CA ALA A 26 -13.21 15.85 -13.98
C ALA A 26 -13.28 16.27 -12.49
N LYS A 27 -12.42 15.73 -11.61
CA LYS A 27 -12.47 15.93 -10.14
C LYS A 27 -11.19 16.50 -9.54
N ILE A 28 -10.08 16.39 -10.24
CA ILE A 28 -8.76 16.81 -9.77
C ILE A 28 -7.97 17.38 -10.94
N ASP A 29 -7.29 18.48 -10.71
CA ASP A 29 -6.44 19.10 -11.74
C ASP A 29 -5.00 18.56 -11.71
N ARG A 30 -4.23 18.91 -12.75
CA ARG A 30 -2.81 18.48 -12.87
C ARG A 30 -1.92 19.04 -11.78
N THR A 31 -2.21 20.22 -11.27
CA THR A 31 -1.43 20.84 -10.19
C THR A 31 -1.52 20.00 -8.94
N GLU A 32 -2.74 19.53 -8.61
CA GLU A 32 -2.99 18.69 -7.46
C GLU A 32 -2.38 17.28 -7.64
N LEU A 33 -2.42 16.72 -8.85
CA LEU A 33 -1.76 15.43 -9.15
C LEU A 33 -0.23 15.52 -8.97
N ASN A 34 0.38 16.60 -9.45
CA ASN A 34 1.81 16.84 -9.25
C ASN A 34 2.16 17.05 -7.76
N ALA A 35 1.28 17.70 -7.01
CA ALA A 35 1.48 17.86 -5.57
C ALA A 35 1.46 16.52 -4.83
N LEU A 36 0.54 15.62 -5.20
CA LEU A 36 0.48 14.26 -4.65
C LEU A 36 1.78 13.50 -4.90
N GLU A 37 2.29 13.55 -6.12
CA GLU A 37 3.56 12.91 -6.47
C GLU A 37 4.74 13.50 -5.69
N ALA A 38 4.81 14.83 -5.56
CA ALA A 38 5.83 15.48 -4.75
C ALA A 38 5.77 15.08 -3.27
N GLU A 39 4.57 14.95 -2.69
CA GLU A 39 4.35 14.45 -1.34
C GLU A 39 4.85 13.00 -1.18
N MET A 40 4.62 12.14 -2.17
CA MET A 40 5.14 10.76 -2.17
C MET A 40 6.66 10.71 -2.28
N GLN A 41 7.26 11.52 -3.15
CA GLN A 41 8.72 11.65 -3.27
C GLN A 41 9.37 12.07 -1.95
N GLN A 42 8.76 13.02 -1.25
CA GLN A 42 9.24 13.48 0.04
C GLN A 42 9.14 12.38 1.11
N LYS A 43 8.02 11.62 1.17
CA LYS A 43 7.88 10.45 2.04
C LYS A 43 8.97 9.43 1.74
N GLY A 44 9.20 9.16 0.46
CA GLY A 44 10.23 8.23 0.02
C GLY A 44 11.64 8.64 0.42
N LYS A 45 11.97 9.94 0.29
CA LYS A 45 13.25 10.46 0.75
C LYS A 45 13.44 10.26 2.25
N TRP A 46 12.45 10.64 3.04
CA TRP A 46 12.49 10.49 4.49
C TRP A 46 12.62 9.02 4.91
N LEU A 47 11.86 8.09 4.30
CA LEU A 47 11.97 6.67 4.61
C LEU A 47 13.34 6.11 4.25
N ARG A 48 13.93 6.48 3.09
CA ARG A 48 15.30 6.07 2.71
C ARG A 48 16.32 6.49 3.75
N GLU A 49 16.21 7.71 4.29
CA GLU A 49 17.11 8.20 5.32
C GLU A 49 17.00 7.37 6.61
N LEU A 50 15.78 6.97 7.00
CA LEU A 50 15.56 6.16 8.21
C LEU A 50 16.04 4.72 8.07
N VAL A 51 15.79 4.08 6.92
CA VAL A 51 16.12 2.66 6.73
C VAL A 51 17.53 2.44 6.15
N ALA A 52 18.31 3.50 5.95
CA ALA A 52 19.71 3.37 5.52
C ALA A 52 20.49 2.46 6.47
N PRO A 53 21.41 1.61 5.95
CA PRO A 53 22.10 0.59 6.77
C PRO A 53 22.79 1.18 7.99
N GLU A 54 23.30 2.40 7.88
CA GLU A 54 23.99 3.12 8.95
C GLU A 54 23.03 3.74 9.98
N ALA A 55 21.82 4.16 9.52
CA ALA A 55 20.84 4.86 10.34
C ALA A 55 19.92 3.89 11.08
N LEU A 56 19.47 2.82 10.40
CA LEU A 56 18.49 1.88 10.91
C LEU A 56 18.84 1.29 12.30
N PRO A 57 20.07 0.84 12.58
CA PRO A 57 20.44 0.33 13.91
C PRO A 57 20.36 1.38 15.01
N LEU A 58 20.50 2.67 14.65
CA LEU A 58 20.55 3.79 15.59
C LEU A 58 19.17 4.40 15.88
N LEU A 59 18.11 3.95 15.17
CA LEU A 59 16.76 4.48 15.36
C LEU A 59 16.29 4.31 16.81
N THR A 60 15.79 5.39 17.35
CA THR A 60 15.10 5.43 18.64
C THR A 60 13.68 4.84 18.53
N GLU A 61 13.10 4.45 19.66
CA GLU A 61 11.68 4.01 19.68
C GLU A 61 10.73 5.10 19.15
N GLU A 62 11.03 6.37 19.39
CA GLU A 62 10.23 7.48 18.86
C GLU A 62 10.25 7.54 17.33
N GLU A 63 11.44 7.33 16.73
CA GLU A 63 11.58 7.30 15.26
C GLU A 63 10.91 6.05 14.66
N LEU A 64 11.02 4.90 15.31
CA LEU A 64 10.27 3.70 14.92
C LEU A 64 8.77 3.91 15.01
N LEU A 65 8.26 4.60 16.03
CA LEU A 65 6.86 4.97 16.13
C LEU A 65 6.44 5.93 15.00
N LYS A 66 7.30 6.91 14.63
CA LYS A 66 7.05 7.79 13.49
C LYS A 66 6.99 6.99 12.18
N LEU A 67 7.92 6.06 11.98
CA LEU A 67 7.93 5.16 10.83
C LEU A 67 6.62 4.37 10.76
N LEU A 68 6.22 3.68 11.83
CA LEU A 68 4.98 2.90 11.88
C LEU A 68 3.74 3.78 11.67
N ARG A 69 3.75 5.03 12.15
CA ARG A 69 2.63 5.98 11.95
C ARG A 69 2.56 6.54 10.54
N SER A 70 3.64 6.49 9.78
CA SER A 70 3.68 6.93 8.38
C SER A 70 2.96 5.97 7.43
N VAL A 71 2.78 4.71 7.83
CA VAL A 71 2.08 3.67 7.09
C VAL A 71 0.62 3.59 7.55
N PHE A 72 -0.31 3.68 6.61
CA PHE A 72 -1.74 3.75 6.95
C PHE A 72 -2.22 2.56 7.77
N ALA A 73 -1.79 1.35 7.43
CA ALA A 73 -2.21 0.11 8.08
C ALA A 73 -1.72 0.00 9.54
N THR A 74 -0.53 0.51 9.84
CA THR A 74 0.09 0.43 11.17
C THR A 74 -0.16 1.67 12.03
N ARG A 75 -0.53 2.81 11.45
CA ARG A 75 -0.64 4.12 12.11
C ARG A 75 -1.34 4.10 13.47
N ARG A 76 -2.56 3.53 13.49
CA ARG A 76 -3.40 3.54 14.71
C ARG A 76 -2.94 2.56 15.77
N ARG A 77 -2.04 1.66 15.42
CA ARG A 77 -1.54 0.57 16.26
C ARG A 77 -0.02 0.60 16.44
N ALA A 78 0.62 1.69 16.05
CA ALA A 78 2.08 1.82 16.07
C ALA A 78 2.67 1.50 17.45
N THR A 79 2.07 2.02 18.52
CA THR A 79 2.52 1.76 19.89
C THR A 79 2.31 0.29 20.30
N GLU A 80 1.18 -0.31 19.90
CA GLU A 80 0.88 -1.72 20.18
C GLU A 80 1.82 -2.63 19.41
N ILE A 81 2.09 -2.30 18.13
CA ILE A 81 3.04 -3.03 17.28
C ILE A 81 4.44 -2.99 17.87
N LEU A 82 4.93 -1.78 18.21
CA LEU A 82 6.27 -1.64 18.78
C LEU A 82 6.40 -2.35 20.12
N ALA A 83 5.38 -2.29 20.99
CA ALA A 83 5.38 -3.00 22.26
C ALA A 83 5.37 -4.52 22.11
N ALA A 84 4.68 -5.05 21.08
CA ALA A 84 4.58 -6.48 20.85
C ALA A 84 5.84 -7.06 20.17
N VAL A 85 6.32 -6.39 19.12
CA VAL A 85 7.49 -6.84 18.34
C VAL A 85 8.80 -6.53 19.08
N GLY A 86 8.90 -5.36 19.72
CA GLY A 86 10.11 -4.80 20.27
C GLY A 86 10.96 -4.07 19.24
N ALA A 87 11.67 -3.04 19.69
CA ALA A 87 12.44 -2.14 18.81
C ALA A 87 13.53 -2.90 18.01
N GLU A 88 14.31 -3.72 18.68
CA GLU A 88 15.43 -4.43 18.03
C GLU A 88 14.92 -5.43 16.97
N LYS A 89 13.92 -6.25 17.29
CA LYS A 89 13.35 -7.20 16.32
C LYS A 89 12.71 -6.51 15.11
N LEU A 90 12.10 -5.33 15.32
CA LEU A 90 11.57 -4.55 14.21
C LEU A 90 12.69 -4.02 13.32
N LYS A 91 13.78 -3.51 13.90
CA LYS A 91 14.97 -3.08 13.14
C LYS A 91 15.60 -4.23 12.38
N ASP A 92 15.79 -5.37 13.02
CA ASP A 92 16.35 -6.58 12.40
C ASP A 92 15.46 -7.03 11.22
N GLY A 93 14.14 -7.10 11.41
CA GLY A 93 13.22 -7.47 10.35
C GLY A 93 13.26 -6.50 9.17
N ILE A 94 13.32 -5.19 9.44
CA ILE A 94 13.47 -4.18 8.38
C ILE A 94 14.83 -4.35 7.68
N HIS A 95 15.90 -4.59 8.42
CA HIS A 95 17.22 -4.85 7.85
C HIS A 95 17.20 -6.05 6.90
N GLU A 96 16.65 -7.18 7.33
CA GLU A 96 16.51 -8.37 6.48
C GLU A 96 15.64 -8.13 5.25
N LEU A 97 14.55 -7.36 5.39
CA LEU A 97 13.68 -7.00 4.26
C LEU A 97 14.44 -6.26 3.15
N PHE A 98 15.38 -5.38 3.53
CA PHE A 98 16.11 -4.54 2.57
C PHE A 98 17.43 -5.19 2.10
N TYR A 99 18.18 -5.82 3.00
CA TYR A 99 19.60 -6.08 2.79
C TYR A 99 19.98 -7.56 2.77
N ALA A 100 19.06 -8.50 3.08
CA ALA A 100 19.36 -9.92 2.93
C ALA A 100 19.65 -10.30 1.47
N GLU A 101 20.65 -11.14 1.25
CA GLU A 101 21.01 -11.67 -0.07
C GLU A 101 20.03 -12.78 -0.54
N LEU A 102 18.73 -12.45 -0.56
CA LEU A 102 17.65 -13.35 -0.91
C LEU A 102 16.73 -12.68 -1.94
N PRO A 103 16.01 -13.45 -2.78
CA PRO A 103 14.99 -12.90 -3.67
C PRO A 103 13.94 -12.11 -2.89
N VAL A 104 13.45 -10.99 -3.46
CA VAL A 104 12.49 -10.10 -2.79
C VAL A 104 11.23 -10.82 -2.31
N ALA A 105 10.73 -11.79 -3.08
CA ALA A 105 9.57 -12.60 -2.64
C ALA A 105 9.83 -13.37 -1.35
N GLN A 106 11.05 -13.86 -1.16
CA GLN A 106 11.44 -14.56 0.06
C GLN A 106 11.62 -13.57 1.21
N ARG A 107 12.33 -12.46 1.00
CA ARG A 107 12.50 -11.40 2.02
C ARG A 107 11.16 -10.84 2.49
N PHE A 108 10.25 -10.59 1.54
CA PHE A 108 8.90 -10.10 1.81
C PHE A 108 8.12 -11.09 2.68
N ARG A 109 8.09 -12.37 2.29
CA ARG A 109 7.44 -13.43 3.05
C ARG A 109 8.03 -13.56 4.44
N ASP A 110 9.36 -13.68 4.54
CA ASP A 110 10.06 -13.92 5.80
C ASP A 110 9.85 -12.75 6.78
N PHE A 111 9.79 -11.51 6.28
CA PHE A 111 9.40 -10.34 7.07
C PHE A 111 7.96 -10.45 7.61
N VAL A 112 7.01 -10.76 6.73
CA VAL A 112 5.58 -10.85 7.11
C VAL A 112 5.38 -11.97 8.13
N ASP A 113 5.98 -13.14 7.89
CA ASP A 113 5.90 -14.30 8.79
C ASP A 113 6.51 -13.99 10.16
N ALA A 114 7.70 -13.38 10.21
CA ALA A 114 8.37 -13.00 11.45
C ALA A 114 7.56 -11.98 12.26
N MET A 115 7.10 -10.90 11.61
CA MET A 115 6.32 -9.86 12.28
C MET A 115 4.97 -10.39 12.77
N THR A 116 4.32 -11.27 12.01
CA THR A 116 3.06 -11.91 12.39
C THR A 116 3.24 -12.84 13.59
N GLY A 117 4.32 -13.63 13.61
CA GLY A 117 4.64 -14.56 14.69
C GLY A 117 4.80 -13.88 16.04
N PHE A 118 5.39 -12.69 16.10
CA PHE A 118 5.53 -11.93 17.36
C PHE A 118 4.20 -11.50 17.99
N PHE A 119 3.12 -11.47 17.22
CA PHE A 119 1.80 -11.11 17.75
C PHE A 119 1.04 -12.28 18.35
N ASP A 120 1.36 -13.51 17.99
CA ASP A 120 0.66 -14.69 18.52
C ASP A 120 0.88 -14.84 20.03
N ASP A 121 2.04 -14.37 20.53
CA ASP A 121 2.39 -14.41 21.95
C ASP A 121 1.68 -13.32 22.80
N VAL A 122 1.24 -12.21 22.20
CA VAL A 122 0.81 -10.99 22.95
C VAL A 122 -0.70 -10.71 22.90
N GLY A 123 -1.44 -11.31 21.97
CA GLY A 123 -2.92 -11.16 21.89
C GLY A 123 -3.46 -9.74 21.64
N VAL A 124 -2.63 -8.83 21.12
CA VAL A 124 -2.86 -7.37 21.07
C VAL A 124 -3.90 -6.95 20.03
N LEU A 125 -4.11 -7.73 18.97
CA LEU A 125 -5.04 -7.40 17.89
C LEU A 125 -6.41 -8.07 18.06
N ARG A 126 -7.10 -7.85 19.16
CA ARG A 126 -8.46 -8.40 19.34
C ARG A 126 -9.49 -7.56 18.59
N PRO A 127 -10.29 -8.12 17.64
CA PRO A 127 -11.42 -7.42 17.08
C PRO A 127 -12.49 -7.16 18.16
N ARG A 128 -13.11 -5.98 18.09
CA ARG A 128 -14.27 -5.67 18.95
C ARG A 128 -15.39 -6.64 18.64
N LYS A 129 -15.80 -7.40 19.67
CA LYS A 129 -16.97 -8.28 19.81
C LYS A 129 -17.73 -8.64 18.52
N SER A 130 -17.52 -9.85 18.01
CA SER A 130 -18.50 -10.56 17.19
C SER A 130 -18.85 -11.89 17.87
N SER A 131 -20.08 -12.36 17.65
CA SER A 131 -20.62 -13.59 18.25
C SER A 131 -20.17 -14.89 17.54
N ASP A 132 -19.20 -14.80 16.64
CA ASP A 132 -18.74 -15.94 15.84
C ASP A 132 -17.83 -16.90 16.62
N SER A 133 -17.80 -18.14 16.17
CA SER A 133 -17.05 -19.21 16.80
C SER A 133 -15.55 -18.88 16.96
N ARG A 134 -14.95 -19.36 18.04
CA ARG A 134 -13.55 -19.06 18.43
C ARG A 134 -12.53 -19.35 17.32
N ALA A 135 -12.73 -20.41 16.53
CA ALA A 135 -11.83 -20.78 15.43
C ALA A 135 -11.90 -19.80 14.24
N LYS A 136 -13.11 -19.35 13.85
CA LYS A 136 -13.29 -18.35 12.77
C LYS A 136 -12.68 -17.01 13.16
N ARG A 137 -12.83 -16.61 14.42
CA ARG A 137 -12.25 -15.40 14.97
C ARG A 137 -10.73 -15.41 14.94
N SER A 138 -10.11 -16.53 15.33
CA SER A 138 -8.65 -16.72 15.28
C SER A 138 -8.10 -16.60 13.85
N ALA A 139 -8.77 -17.20 12.86
CA ALA A 139 -8.38 -17.10 11.46
C ALA A 139 -8.53 -15.67 10.89
N GLU A 140 -9.58 -14.95 11.27
CA GLU A 140 -9.79 -13.55 10.86
C GLU A 140 -8.75 -12.61 11.50
N GLU A 141 -8.36 -12.87 12.73
CA GLU A 141 -7.30 -12.14 13.43
C GLU A 141 -5.94 -12.39 12.77
N ALA A 142 -5.60 -13.62 12.44
CA ALA A 142 -4.36 -13.96 11.75
C ALA A 142 -4.27 -13.28 10.37
N ALA A 143 -5.33 -13.36 9.57
CA ALA A 143 -5.38 -12.70 8.26
C ALA A 143 -5.29 -11.17 8.36
N LEU A 144 -5.84 -10.56 9.43
CA LEU A 144 -5.71 -9.11 9.65
C LEU A 144 -4.27 -8.71 9.95
N ARG A 145 -3.54 -9.53 10.70
CA ARG A 145 -2.13 -9.30 11.05
C ARG A 145 -1.23 -9.42 9.83
N GLU A 146 -1.38 -10.50 9.09
CA GLU A 146 -0.66 -10.71 7.83
C GLU A 146 -0.83 -9.52 6.89
N ASN A 147 -2.06 -9.06 6.68
CA ASN A 147 -2.36 -7.90 5.83
C ASN A 147 -1.70 -6.60 6.32
N VAL A 148 -1.64 -6.37 7.63
CA VAL A 148 -0.99 -5.17 8.19
C VAL A 148 0.52 -5.17 7.91
N PHE A 149 1.17 -6.33 8.01
CA PHE A 149 2.60 -6.44 7.76
C PHE A 149 2.93 -6.54 6.27
N CYS A 150 2.02 -7.05 5.42
CA CYS A 150 2.13 -6.92 3.97
C CYS A 150 2.11 -5.45 3.55
N ASP A 151 1.14 -4.67 4.05
CA ASP A 151 1.07 -3.23 3.78
C ASP A 151 2.35 -2.51 4.25
N LEU A 152 2.86 -2.85 5.45
CA LEU A 152 4.10 -2.26 5.98
C LEU A 152 5.31 -2.59 5.10
N ALA A 153 5.54 -3.88 4.80
CA ALA A 153 6.67 -4.30 3.97
C ALA A 153 6.63 -3.66 2.58
N SER A 154 5.45 -3.66 1.96
CA SER A 154 5.24 -3.09 0.65
C SER A 154 5.49 -1.58 0.62
N GLU A 155 4.92 -0.82 1.58
CA GLU A 155 5.14 0.63 1.64
C GLU A 155 6.62 0.96 1.91
N LEU A 156 7.29 0.23 2.81
CA LEU A 156 8.72 0.44 3.06
C LEU A 156 9.55 0.22 1.79
N LEU A 157 9.40 -0.92 1.13
CA LEU A 157 10.12 -1.23 -0.11
C LEU A 157 9.84 -0.22 -1.21
N HIS A 158 8.56 0.04 -1.49
CA HIS A 158 8.15 0.89 -2.60
C HIS A 158 8.58 2.35 -2.42
N PHE A 159 8.31 2.95 -1.25
CA PHE A 159 8.68 4.35 -1.03
C PHE A 159 10.19 4.59 -0.98
N THR A 160 10.98 3.57 -0.64
CA THR A 160 12.45 3.70 -0.65
C THR A 160 13.03 3.50 -2.04
N ASN A 161 12.48 2.59 -2.85
CA ASN A 161 12.93 2.36 -4.22
C ASN A 161 11.75 2.04 -5.17
N PRO A 162 11.00 3.08 -5.61
CA PRO A 162 9.77 2.90 -6.40
C PRO A 162 10.02 2.40 -7.83
N GLU A 163 11.25 2.44 -8.33
CA GLU A 163 11.61 1.88 -9.64
C GLU A 163 11.79 0.35 -9.60
N GLU A 164 12.07 -0.20 -8.43
CA GLU A 164 12.36 -1.63 -8.25
C GLU A 164 11.18 -2.38 -7.60
N TYR A 165 10.48 -1.73 -6.67
CA TYR A 165 9.43 -2.34 -5.88
C TYR A 165 8.08 -1.70 -6.15
N TRP A 166 7.00 -2.50 -6.04
CA TRP A 166 5.63 -2.07 -6.27
C TRP A 166 4.90 -1.84 -4.97
N LEU A 167 3.99 -0.86 -4.97
CA LEU A 167 3.07 -0.66 -3.85
C LEU A 167 2.00 -1.75 -3.87
N TRP A 168 1.81 -2.40 -2.74
CA TRP A 168 0.68 -3.30 -2.50
C TRP A 168 0.03 -2.98 -1.17
N THR A 169 -1.17 -2.46 -1.25
CA THR A 169 -2.07 -2.20 -0.11
C THR A 169 -3.44 -2.80 -0.40
N ARG A 170 -4.25 -3.00 0.60
CA ARG A 170 -5.58 -3.63 0.44
C ARG A 170 -6.54 -2.87 -0.47
N TRP A 171 -6.43 -1.56 -0.56
CA TRP A 171 -7.24 -0.81 -1.51
C TRP A 171 -6.80 -1.03 -2.97
N MET A 172 -5.55 -1.41 -3.17
CA MET A 172 -5.04 -1.77 -4.49
C MET A 172 -5.51 -3.16 -4.89
N TRP A 173 -5.38 -4.12 -4.00
CA TRP A 173 -5.96 -5.45 -4.13
C TRP A 173 -6.01 -6.18 -2.78
N ASP A 174 -7.22 -6.61 -2.40
CA ASP A 174 -7.44 -7.41 -1.19
C ASP A 174 -7.57 -8.89 -1.58
N PRO A 175 -6.60 -9.75 -1.21
CA PRO A 175 -6.60 -11.16 -1.56
C PRO A 175 -7.79 -11.93 -0.99
N LYS A 176 -8.37 -11.47 0.11
CA LYS A 176 -9.52 -12.13 0.76
C LYS A 176 -10.81 -11.94 -0.04
N THR A 177 -11.00 -10.78 -0.63
CA THR A 177 -12.25 -10.42 -1.33
C THR A 177 -12.09 -10.43 -2.85
N GLY A 178 -10.85 -10.45 -3.35
CA GLY A 178 -10.54 -10.28 -4.77
C GLY A 178 -10.85 -8.89 -5.32
N THR A 179 -11.09 -7.90 -4.43
CA THR A 179 -11.48 -6.53 -4.80
C THR A 179 -10.36 -5.53 -4.60
N GLY A 180 -10.46 -4.36 -5.23
CA GLY A 180 -9.50 -3.27 -5.14
C GLY A 180 -9.43 -2.47 -6.44
N ALA A 181 -8.47 -1.58 -6.56
CA ALA A 181 -8.27 -0.78 -7.77
C ALA A 181 -7.79 -1.60 -8.96
N LEU A 182 -6.89 -2.57 -8.73
CA LEU A 182 -6.26 -3.34 -9.79
C LEU A 182 -7.26 -4.16 -10.61
N PRO A 183 -8.22 -4.92 -10.01
CA PRO A 183 -9.26 -5.62 -10.76
C PRO A 183 -10.18 -4.71 -11.58
N LEU A 184 -10.24 -3.42 -11.29
CA LEU A 184 -11.08 -2.47 -12.05
C LEU A 184 -10.45 -2.04 -13.38
N VAL A 185 -9.16 -2.27 -13.56
CA VAL A 185 -8.41 -1.88 -14.76
C VAL A 185 -7.68 -3.05 -15.41
N THR A 186 -7.86 -4.26 -14.91
CA THR A 186 -7.35 -5.50 -15.51
C THR A 186 -8.48 -6.31 -16.11
N MET A 187 -8.12 -7.15 -17.10
CA MET A 187 -9.07 -8.10 -17.71
C MET A 187 -9.49 -9.16 -16.68
N GLU A 188 -10.70 -9.70 -16.87
CA GLU A 188 -11.17 -10.84 -16.07
C GLU A 188 -10.21 -12.04 -16.20
N GLY A 189 -9.99 -12.75 -15.08
CA GLY A 189 -9.16 -13.97 -15.07
C GLY A 189 -7.68 -13.72 -14.82
N VAL A 190 -7.23 -12.48 -14.60
CA VAL A 190 -5.85 -12.22 -14.16
C VAL A 190 -5.62 -12.83 -12.78
N GLU A 191 -4.74 -13.83 -12.71
CA GLU A 191 -4.44 -14.56 -11.50
C GLU A 191 -3.41 -13.80 -10.64
N LEU A 192 -3.87 -13.17 -9.57
CA LEU A 192 -3.03 -12.39 -8.65
C LEU A 192 -2.57 -13.20 -7.43
N HIS A 193 -3.22 -14.32 -7.10
CA HIS A 193 -2.81 -15.16 -5.98
C HIS A 193 -1.55 -15.95 -6.29
N GLY A 194 -0.58 -15.93 -5.38
CA GLY A 194 0.58 -16.81 -5.33
C GLY A 194 0.38 -17.92 -4.30
N LYS A 195 1.29 -18.88 -4.25
CA LYS A 195 1.33 -19.93 -3.22
C LYS A 195 1.77 -19.37 -1.87
N THR A 196 2.50 -18.27 -1.89
CA THR A 196 2.97 -17.53 -0.71
C THR A 196 2.65 -16.05 -0.87
N VAL A 197 2.69 -15.31 0.24
CA VAL A 197 2.51 -13.85 0.21
C VAL A 197 3.57 -13.14 -0.66
N GLY A 198 4.79 -13.66 -0.67
CA GLY A 198 5.86 -13.13 -1.53
C GLY A 198 5.62 -13.40 -3.02
N GLU A 199 5.11 -14.57 -3.39
CA GLU A 199 4.69 -14.84 -4.79
C GLU A 199 3.50 -13.96 -5.19
N THR A 200 2.55 -13.75 -4.29
CA THR A 200 1.43 -12.82 -4.49
C THR A 200 1.95 -11.41 -4.76
N TYR A 201 2.92 -10.94 -3.97
CA TYR A 201 3.57 -9.65 -4.16
C TYR A 201 4.19 -9.51 -5.57
N LEU A 202 4.89 -10.54 -6.05
CA LEU A 202 5.48 -10.53 -7.40
C LEU A 202 4.42 -10.51 -8.50
N LYS A 203 3.36 -11.31 -8.39
CA LYS A 203 2.28 -11.33 -9.39
C LYS A 203 1.57 -9.99 -9.49
N LEU A 204 1.32 -9.37 -8.34
CA LEU A 204 0.72 -8.05 -8.27
C LEU A 204 1.64 -6.99 -8.89
N GLY A 205 2.95 -7.06 -8.59
CA GLY A 205 3.95 -6.20 -9.19
C GLY A 205 4.00 -6.34 -10.71
N ALA A 206 3.93 -7.56 -11.22
CA ALA A 206 3.86 -7.81 -12.68
C ALA A 206 2.60 -7.17 -13.29
N ALA A 207 1.43 -7.32 -12.68
CA ALA A 207 0.20 -6.68 -13.13
C ALA A 207 0.32 -5.14 -13.13
N MET A 208 0.89 -4.55 -12.09
CA MET A 208 1.15 -3.11 -12.01
C MET A 208 2.12 -2.64 -13.10
N ALA A 209 3.15 -3.43 -13.41
CA ALA A 209 4.07 -3.14 -14.52
C ALA A 209 3.35 -3.07 -15.86
N PHE A 210 2.41 -3.98 -16.11
CA PHE A 210 1.58 -3.97 -17.32
C PHE A 210 0.66 -2.75 -17.34
N VAL A 211 0.01 -2.39 -16.25
CA VAL A 211 -0.83 -1.18 -16.19
C VAL A 211 0.01 0.07 -16.48
N ARG A 212 1.21 0.17 -15.91
CA ARG A 212 2.14 1.29 -16.18
C ARG A 212 2.57 1.33 -17.64
N ALA A 213 3.01 0.21 -18.20
CA ALA A 213 3.47 0.15 -19.59
C ALA A 213 2.34 0.50 -20.57
N THR A 214 1.13 -0.01 -20.33
CA THR A 214 -0.06 0.24 -21.13
C THR A 214 -0.50 1.70 -21.02
N GLY A 215 -0.48 2.26 -19.81
CA GLY A 215 -0.78 3.67 -19.56
C GLY A 215 0.19 4.60 -20.29
N ASN A 216 1.49 4.32 -20.26
CA ASN A 216 2.49 5.09 -20.98
C ASN A 216 2.26 5.04 -22.51
N ALA A 217 1.95 3.88 -23.05
CA ALA A 217 1.66 3.72 -24.49
C ALA A 217 0.38 4.45 -24.91
N ALA A 218 -0.60 4.60 -24.00
CA ALA A 218 -1.85 5.30 -24.23
C ALA A 218 -1.80 6.81 -23.94
N GLY A 219 -0.64 7.35 -23.58
CA GLY A 219 -0.46 8.77 -23.27
C GLY A 219 -0.90 9.14 -21.83
N PHE A 220 -1.02 8.17 -20.94
CA PHE A 220 -1.34 8.41 -19.53
C PHE A 220 -0.17 8.98 -18.71
N SER A 221 0.99 9.21 -19.35
CA SER A 221 2.16 9.89 -18.77
C SER A 221 1.86 11.29 -18.21
N ASP A 222 0.66 11.82 -18.48
CA ASP A 222 0.17 13.08 -17.94
C ASP A 222 -0.14 13.05 -16.42
N TYR A 223 -0.16 11.87 -15.79
CA TYR A 223 -0.36 11.72 -14.33
C TYR A 223 0.90 11.85 -13.48
N GLY A 224 2.00 12.15 -14.08
CA GLY A 224 3.30 12.29 -13.46
C GLY A 224 4.35 11.53 -14.25
N ALA A 225 5.41 12.21 -14.64
CA ALA A 225 6.57 11.59 -15.28
C ALA A 225 7.46 10.85 -14.27
N GLY A 226 7.09 10.89 -12.99
CA GLY A 226 7.84 10.33 -11.90
C GLY A 226 7.49 8.88 -11.57
N PRO A 227 8.24 8.27 -10.66
CA PRO A 227 8.10 6.86 -10.32
C PRO A 227 6.77 6.51 -9.64
N TYR A 228 6.08 7.49 -9.06
CA TYR A 228 4.83 7.31 -8.32
C TYR A 228 3.56 7.59 -9.14
N GLY A 229 3.69 7.98 -10.42
CA GLY A 229 2.53 8.33 -11.25
C GLY A 229 1.51 7.20 -11.35
N ILE A 230 1.97 5.94 -11.44
CA ILE A 230 1.08 4.78 -11.46
C ILE A 230 0.29 4.62 -10.16
N ASP A 231 0.89 4.89 -9.01
CA ASP A 231 0.22 4.77 -7.71
C ASP A 231 -0.85 5.83 -7.53
N VAL A 232 -0.54 7.07 -7.99
CA VAL A 232 -1.51 8.17 -8.04
C VAL A 232 -2.68 7.79 -8.93
N PHE A 233 -2.43 7.24 -10.13
CA PHE A 233 -3.49 6.76 -11.02
C PHE A 233 -4.35 5.69 -10.34
N MET A 234 -3.74 4.65 -9.75
CA MET A 234 -4.48 3.58 -9.07
C MET A 234 -5.30 4.09 -7.88
N ALA A 235 -4.76 5.03 -7.12
CA ALA A 235 -5.50 5.66 -6.03
C ALA A 235 -6.70 6.48 -6.54
N CYS A 236 -6.56 7.15 -7.70
CA CYS A 236 -7.65 7.83 -8.37
C CYS A 236 -8.73 6.86 -8.86
N VAL A 237 -8.34 5.73 -9.48
CA VAL A 237 -9.27 4.65 -9.87
C VAL A 237 -10.10 4.20 -8.68
N TYR A 238 -9.46 3.89 -7.57
CA TYR A 238 -10.15 3.43 -6.37
C TYR A 238 -11.04 4.51 -5.75
N ALA A 239 -10.57 5.76 -5.73
CA ALA A 239 -11.37 6.88 -5.25
C ALA A 239 -12.63 7.11 -6.11
N VAL A 240 -12.53 7.05 -7.43
CA VAL A 240 -13.70 7.14 -8.34
C VAL A 240 -14.68 6.01 -8.06
N TYR A 241 -14.19 4.78 -7.93
CA TYR A 241 -15.00 3.60 -7.60
C TYR A 241 -15.75 3.79 -6.27
N LEU A 242 -15.05 4.21 -5.22
CA LEU A 242 -15.66 4.47 -3.92
C LEU A 242 -16.74 5.55 -4.00
N TYR A 243 -16.46 6.67 -4.66
CA TYR A 243 -17.45 7.76 -4.82
C TYR A 243 -18.68 7.29 -5.59
N THR A 244 -18.51 6.51 -6.64
CA THR A 244 -19.62 5.97 -7.43
C THR A 244 -20.44 4.99 -6.60
N THR A 245 -19.80 4.06 -5.93
CA THR A 245 -20.45 3.03 -5.11
C THR A 245 -21.18 3.64 -3.90
N LEU A 246 -20.55 4.62 -3.24
CA LEU A 246 -21.16 5.32 -2.10
C LEU A 246 -22.37 6.14 -2.51
N ARG A 247 -22.32 6.85 -3.65
CA ARG A 247 -23.47 7.59 -4.17
C ARG A 247 -24.68 6.71 -4.46
N LEU A 248 -24.45 5.47 -4.89
CA LEU A 248 -25.54 4.53 -5.18
C LEU A 248 -26.16 3.91 -3.91
N ARG A 249 -25.43 3.88 -2.80
CA ARG A 249 -25.80 3.16 -1.57
C ARG A 249 -26.15 4.04 -0.38
N MET A 250 -25.84 5.33 -0.41
CA MET A 250 -25.95 6.21 0.76
C MET A 250 -26.92 7.35 0.54
N THR A 251 -27.65 7.74 1.61
CA THR A 251 -28.47 8.95 1.65
C THR A 251 -27.62 10.22 1.62
N GLN A 252 -28.22 11.36 1.26
CA GLN A 252 -27.52 12.65 1.15
C GLN A 252 -26.73 13.05 2.41
N GLU A 253 -27.20 12.67 3.60
CA GLU A 253 -26.52 12.98 4.87
C GLU A 253 -25.16 12.30 5.03
N PHE A 254 -25.00 11.09 4.50
CA PHE A 254 -23.71 10.38 4.53
C PHE A 254 -22.68 10.90 3.51
N THR A 255 -23.14 11.59 2.46
CA THR A 255 -22.25 12.17 1.46
C THR A 255 -21.33 13.24 2.06
N GLN A 256 -21.75 13.91 3.14
CA GLN A 256 -20.95 14.91 3.87
C GLN A 256 -19.79 14.30 4.70
N LEU A 257 -19.82 13.00 4.98
CA LEU A 257 -18.79 12.30 5.74
C LEU A 257 -17.65 11.75 4.87
N VAL A 258 -17.83 11.76 3.55
CA VAL A 258 -16.80 11.30 2.61
C VAL A 258 -15.76 12.40 2.44
N PRO A 259 -14.46 12.13 2.66
CA PRO A 259 -13.40 13.12 2.44
C PRO A 259 -13.48 13.70 1.02
N GLN A 260 -13.03 14.92 0.82
CA GLN A 260 -12.89 15.48 -0.52
C GLN A 260 -11.97 14.61 -1.38
N PHE A 261 -12.18 14.61 -2.69
CA PHE A 261 -11.50 13.69 -3.61
C PHE A 261 -9.97 13.72 -3.46
N PRO A 262 -9.27 14.87 -3.46
CA PRO A 262 -7.82 14.91 -3.24
C PRO A 262 -7.40 14.41 -1.85
N GLU A 263 -8.19 14.68 -0.82
CA GLU A 263 -7.92 14.20 0.54
C GLU A 263 -8.05 12.66 0.63
N LEU A 264 -9.05 12.09 -0.04
CA LEU A 264 -9.21 10.64 -0.10
C LEU A 264 -7.99 9.98 -0.76
N ILE A 265 -7.51 10.54 -1.87
CA ILE A 265 -6.30 10.05 -2.56
C ILE A 265 -5.08 10.12 -1.63
N ARG A 266 -4.85 11.24 -0.92
CA ARG A 266 -3.77 11.35 0.07
C ARG A 266 -3.85 10.29 1.16
N ARG A 267 -5.06 9.97 1.61
CA ARG A 267 -5.28 8.91 2.61
C ARG A 267 -4.93 7.53 2.06
N LEU A 268 -5.32 7.22 0.82
CA LEU A 268 -4.99 5.96 0.15
C LEU A 268 -3.48 5.81 -0.04
N LEU A 269 -2.80 6.88 -0.47
CA LEU A 269 -1.35 6.90 -0.70
C LEU A 269 -0.53 7.01 0.59
N GLY A 270 -1.18 7.18 1.76
CA GLY A 270 -0.46 7.28 3.04
C GLY A 270 0.34 8.56 3.21
N VAL A 271 0.01 9.65 2.47
CA VAL A 271 0.66 10.97 2.58
C VAL A 271 -0.22 12.02 3.29
N TRP A 272 -1.42 11.65 3.71
CA TRP A 272 -2.32 12.54 4.42
C TRP A 272 -1.78 12.91 5.81
N ARG A 273 -1.78 14.20 6.14
CA ARG A 273 -1.21 14.78 7.37
C ARG A 273 0.30 14.57 7.55
N MET A 274 1.02 14.41 6.46
CA MET A 274 2.46 14.54 6.48
C MET A 274 2.79 16.04 6.34
N GLU A 275 2.88 16.76 7.45
CA GLU A 275 3.25 18.18 7.42
C GLU A 275 4.77 18.34 7.44
N MET A 276 5.25 19.21 6.55
CA MET A 276 6.63 19.68 6.58
C MET A 276 6.79 20.69 7.69
N ARG A 277 7.39 20.33 8.81
CA ARG A 277 7.89 21.28 9.81
C ARG A 277 9.39 21.44 9.66
N GLY A 278 9.83 22.62 9.17
CA GLY A 278 11.24 22.99 9.13
C GLY A 278 12.14 22.11 8.25
N GLY A 279 11.62 21.57 7.15
CA GLY A 279 12.38 20.70 6.23
C GLY A 279 12.48 19.24 6.67
N GLN A 280 11.85 18.85 7.78
CA GLN A 280 11.77 17.47 8.24
C GLN A 280 10.30 16.99 8.27
N TYR A 281 10.08 15.74 7.83
CA TYR A 281 8.80 15.10 7.95
C TYR A 281 8.43 14.82 9.40
N ALA A 282 7.29 15.34 9.84
CA ALA A 282 6.68 14.95 11.10
C ALA A 282 5.31 14.32 10.80
N ALA A 283 5.12 13.04 11.13
CA ALA A 283 3.80 12.45 11.19
C ALA A 283 3.06 13.07 12.38
N THR A 284 2.06 13.90 12.12
CA THR A 284 1.20 14.44 13.17
C THR A 284 0.25 13.35 13.67
N ALA A 285 0.10 13.30 15.00
CA ALA A 285 -0.72 12.33 15.73
C ALA A 285 -2.22 12.45 15.39
#